data_4006d29d357e181a87db22a4df43b610
#
_entry.id   4006d29d357e181a87db22a4df43b610
#
_cell.length_a   1.000
_cell.length_b   1.000
_cell.length_c   1.000
_cell.angle_alpha   90.00
_cell.angle_beta   90.00
_cell.angle_gamma   90.00
#
_symmetry.space_group_name_H-M   'P 1'
#
loop_
_entity.id
_entity.type
_entity.pdbx_description
1 polymer ?
#
loop_
_entity_poly.entity_id
_entity_poly.type
_entity_poly.pdbx_seq_one_letter_code
_entity_poly.pdbx_strand_id
1 'polypeptide(L)'
;DIMLKMTTDDDIMKDIVVKDDDFVNNSTVMDGLADGTIMGKDDKPYTSTILGGQNPLPMYIAGVKTLDLSNLSAYDQGCNEEFQKAMKDYFEGNCDKDTAIETFKKAVIEKYPDISE
;
A
#
# COMPACT_ATOMS: atom_id res chain seq x y z
N ASP A 1 -12.78 21.92 4.78
CA ASP A 1 -12.47 20.63 5.40
C ASP A 1 -11.10 20.12 4.92
N ILE A 2 -10.16 19.89 5.85
CA ILE A 2 -8.77 19.52 5.55
C ILE A 2 -8.72 18.18 4.79
N MET A 3 -9.50 17.18 5.22
CA MET A 3 -9.51 15.84 4.57
C MET A 3 -9.95 15.93 3.11
N LEU A 4 -10.99 16.72 2.83
CA LEU A 4 -11.46 16.91 1.46
C LEU A 4 -10.36 17.60 0.62
N LYS A 5 -9.75 18.65 1.15
CA LYS A 5 -8.68 19.37 0.45
C LYS A 5 -7.45 18.48 0.20
N MET A 6 -7.08 17.64 1.17
CA MET A 6 -5.95 16.71 1.06
C MET A 6 -6.19 15.55 0.08
N THR A 7 -7.37 15.42 -0.50
CA THR A 7 -7.68 14.37 -1.49
C THR A 7 -8.14 14.93 -2.84
N THR A 8 -8.64 16.17 -2.88
CA THR A 8 -9.23 16.77 -4.10
C THR A 8 -8.47 17.97 -4.64
N ASP A 9 -7.47 18.49 -3.93
CA ASP A 9 -6.62 19.58 -4.40
C ASP A 9 -5.48 18.97 -5.24
N ASP A 10 -5.58 19.12 -6.56
CA ASP A 10 -4.65 18.51 -7.50
C ASP A 10 -3.22 19.05 -7.35
N ASP A 11 -3.04 20.33 -6.97
CA ASP A 11 -1.70 20.89 -6.77
C ASP A 11 -1.02 20.25 -5.54
N ILE A 12 -1.75 20.10 -4.43
CA ILE A 12 -1.23 19.43 -3.23
C ILE A 12 -0.91 17.97 -3.53
N MET A 13 -1.82 17.25 -4.20
CA MET A 13 -1.63 15.84 -4.53
C MET A 13 -0.46 15.65 -5.49
N LYS A 14 -0.33 16.49 -6.51
CA LYS A 14 0.83 16.48 -7.41
C LYS A 14 2.14 16.71 -6.65
N ASP A 15 2.17 17.68 -5.75
CA ASP A 15 3.35 18.00 -4.96
C ASP A 15 3.83 16.82 -4.12
N ILE A 16 2.92 16.08 -3.50
CA ILE A 16 3.23 14.86 -2.73
C ILE A 16 3.89 13.82 -3.65
N VAL A 17 3.28 13.51 -4.79
CA VAL A 17 3.85 12.51 -5.72
C VAL A 17 5.24 12.92 -6.20
N VAL A 18 5.38 14.18 -6.61
CA VAL A 18 6.62 14.66 -7.26
C VAL A 18 7.77 14.88 -6.28
N LYS A 19 7.47 15.30 -5.03
CA LYS A 19 8.50 15.61 -4.02
C LYS A 19 8.88 14.41 -3.18
N ASP A 20 7.89 13.57 -2.83
CA ASP A 20 8.07 12.49 -1.87
C ASP A 20 8.11 11.10 -2.53
N ASP A 21 7.94 11.02 -3.87
CA ASP A 21 7.83 9.76 -4.63
C ASP A 21 6.71 8.85 -4.07
N ASP A 22 5.61 9.46 -3.58
CA ASP A 22 4.52 8.75 -2.93
C ASP A 22 3.32 8.56 -3.87
N PHE A 23 2.40 7.68 -3.48
CA PHE A 23 1.16 7.39 -4.21
C PHE A 23 -0.01 8.08 -3.51
N VAL A 24 -0.85 8.82 -4.26
CA VAL A 24 -1.96 9.58 -3.69
C VAL A 24 -3.32 9.06 -4.14
N ASN A 25 -4.33 9.24 -3.29
CA ASN A 25 -5.72 8.89 -3.59
C ASN A 25 -6.42 10.00 -4.41
N ASN A 26 -5.85 10.30 -5.58
CA ASN A 26 -6.40 11.24 -6.56
C ASN A 26 -6.11 10.72 -7.96
N SER A 27 -7.13 10.17 -8.63
CA SER A 27 -6.97 9.55 -9.94
C SER A 27 -6.58 10.53 -11.05
N THR A 28 -7.06 11.78 -10.99
CA THR A 28 -6.73 12.82 -11.97
C THR A 28 -5.23 13.07 -11.99
N VAL A 29 -4.64 13.29 -10.82
CA VAL A 29 -3.20 13.52 -10.69
C VAL A 29 -2.38 12.29 -11.04
N MET A 30 -2.80 11.12 -10.56
CA MET A 30 -2.08 9.87 -10.82
C MET A 30 -2.08 9.51 -12.30
N ASP A 31 -3.23 9.53 -12.97
CA ASP A 31 -3.35 9.25 -14.39
C ASP A 31 -2.58 10.30 -15.22
N GLY A 32 -2.69 11.58 -14.87
CA GLY A 32 -2.01 12.67 -15.58
C GLY A 32 -0.48 12.64 -15.47
N LEU A 33 0.08 12.29 -14.30
CA LEU A 33 1.52 12.09 -14.13
C LEU A 33 2.01 10.79 -14.79
N ALA A 34 1.13 9.80 -14.90
CA ALA A 34 1.47 8.53 -15.56
C ALA A 34 1.56 8.66 -17.07
N ASP A 35 0.65 9.40 -17.70
CA ASP A 35 0.57 9.57 -19.16
C ASP A 35 1.30 10.83 -19.68
N GLY A 36 1.75 11.70 -18.77
CA GLY A 36 2.48 12.93 -19.11
C GLY A 36 1.60 14.13 -19.47
N THR A 37 0.29 14.09 -19.23
CA THR A 37 -0.58 15.25 -19.38
C THR A 37 -0.43 16.23 -18.22
N ILE A 38 0.00 15.74 -17.05
CA ILE A 38 0.48 16.56 -15.93
C ILE A 38 2.01 16.39 -15.86
N MET A 39 2.72 17.50 -15.87
CA MET A 39 4.17 17.48 -15.76
C MET A 39 4.62 17.39 -14.31
N GLY A 40 5.71 16.66 -14.08
CA GLY A 40 6.39 16.57 -12.81
C GLY A 40 7.30 17.78 -12.53
N LYS A 41 8.49 17.51 -12.01
CA LYS A 41 9.47 18.54 -11.66
C LYS A 41 10.08 19.18 -12.91
N ASP A 42 10.27 20.49 -12.87
CA ASP A 42 10.92 21.30 -13.93
C ASP A 42 10.24 21.15 -15.31
N ASP A 43 8.90 21.05 -15.31
CA ASP A 43 8.07 20.87 -16.51
C ASP A 43 8.48 19.66 -17.37
N LYS A 44 8.96 18.60 -16.72
CA LYS A 44 9.32 17.34 -17.38
C LYS A 44 8.34 16.23 -16.98
N PRO A 45 8.21 15.17 -17.79
CA PRO A 45 7.46 13.99 -17.38
C PRO A 45 7.92 13.47 -16.01
N TYR A 46 6.99 13.01 -15.18
CA TYR A 46 7.33 12.48 -13.87
C TYR A 46 8.19 11.20 -13.99
N THR A 47 9.24 11.16 -13.20
CA THR A 47 10.08 9.97 -13.02
C THR A 47 10.57 9.91 -11.58
N SER A 48 10.61 8.70 -11.00
CA SER A 48 11.16 8.49 -9.68
C SER A 48 12.68 8.49 -9.69
N THR A 49 13.28 9.30 -8.84
CA THR A 49 14.74 9.32 -8.66
C THR A 49 15.23 8.07 -7.94
N ILE A 50 14.43 7.51 -7.03
CA ILE A 50 14.75 6.30 -6.28
C ILE A 50 14.78 5.07 -7.20
N LEU A 51 13.93 5.05 -8.23
CA LEU A 51 13.84 3.97 -9.21
C LEU A 51 14.68 4.22 -10.48
N GLY A 52 15.72 5.05 -10.38
CA GLY A 52 16.64 5.27 -11.50
C GLY A 52 16.01 5.94 -12.72
N GLY A 53 15.00 6.78 -12.52
CA GLY A 53 14.33 7.53 -13.59
C GLY A 53 13.13 6.80 -14.22
N GLN A 54 12.68 5.70 -13.67
CA GLN A 54 11.46 5.02 -14.11
C GLN A 54 10.21 5.75 -13.60
N ASN A 55 9.12 5.67 -14.34
CA ASN A 55 7.80 6.09 -13.87
C ASN A 55 7.01 4.85 -13.39
N PRO A 56 6.82 4.64 -12.07
CA PRO A 56 6.11 3.47 -11.55
C PRO A 56 4.59 3.62 -11.58
N LEU A 57 4.06 4.84 -11.82
CA LEU A 57 2.64 5.14 -11.67
C LEU A 57 1.73 4.28 -12.58
N PRO A 58 2.06 3.99 -13.85
CA PRO A 58 1.23 3.12 -14.67
C PRO A 58 1.02 1.73 -14.04
N MET A 59 2.05 1.17 -13.41
CA MET A 59 1.97 -0.12 -12.73
C MET A 59 1.08 -0.04 -11.48
N TYR A 60 1.24 0.99 -10.67
CA TYR A 60 0.43 1.19 -9.46
C TYR A 60 -1.04 1.41 -9.80
N ILE A 61 -1.34 2.23 -10.83
CA ILE A 61 -2.70 2.48 -11.31
C ILE A 61 -3.34 1.19 -11.82
N ALA A 62 -2.61 0.38 -12.58
CA ALA A 62 -3.10 -0.92 -13.03
C ALA A 62 -3.40 -1.84 -11.84
N GLY A 63 -2.53 -1.89 -10.84
CA GLY A 63 -2.74 -2.64 -9.61
C GLY A 63 -3.99 -2.20 -8.84
N VAL A 64 -4.17 -0.90 -8.63
CA VAL A 64 -5.35 -0.35 -7.92
C VAL A 64 -6.66 -0.71 -8.63
N LYS A 65 -6.70 -0.68 -9.97
CA LYS A 65 -7.89 -1.04 -10.75
C LYS A 65 -8.29 -2.52 -10.63
N THR A 66 -7.38 -3.37 -10.18
CA THR A 66 -7.63 -4.81 -9.98
C THR A 66 -7.90 -5.19 -8.52
N LEU A 67 -7.84 -4.24 -7.58
CA LEU A 67 -8.14 -4.50 -6.18
C LEU A 67 -9.59 -4.90 -5.99
N ASP A 68 -9.79 -6.09 -5.44
CA ASP A 68 -11.09 -6.57 -4.97
C ASP A 68 -11.15 -6.47 -3.44
N LEU A 69 -11.96 -5.53 -2.96
CA LEU A 69 -12.13 -5.27 -1.53
C LEU A 69 -13.36 -6.00 -0.94
N SER A 70 -14.01 -6.88 -1.70
CA SER A 70 -15.20 -7.60 -1.27
C SER A 70 -14.97 -8.53 -0.08
N ASN A 71 -13.72 -8.97 0.12
CA ASN A 71 -13.32 -9.86 1.20
C ASN A 71 -12.75 -9.14 2.42
N LEU A 72 -12.77 -7.81 2.46
CA LEU A 72 -12.32 -7.06 3.64
C LEU A 72 -13.20 -7.38 4.85
N SER A 73 -12.55 -7.60 5.99
CA SER A 73 -13.21 -7.89 7.25
C SER A 73 -12.69 -7.00 8.38
N ALA A 74 -13.45 -6.93 9.47
CA ALA A 74 -13.02 -6.25 10.69
C ALA A 74 -11.78 -6.90 11.35
N TYR A 75 -11.43 -8.11 10.93
CA TYR A 75 -10.32 -8.89 11.48
C TYR A 75 -8.99 -8.67 10.76
N ASP A 76 -8.99 -8.10 9.55
CA ASP A 76 -7.82 -8.03 8.66
C ASP A 76 -6.61 -7.38 9.31
N GLN A 77 -6.80 -6.22 9.96
CA GLN A 77 -5.71 -5.54 10.65
C GLN A 77 -5.12 -6.40 11.76
N GLY A 78 -5.97 -6.98 12.59
CA GLY A 78 -5.53 -7.80 13.71
C GLY A 78 -4.87 -9.11 13.25
N CYS A 79 -5.37 -9.73 12.18
CA CYS A 79 -4.73 -10.89 11.58
C CYS A 79 -3.34 -10.55 11.03
N ASN A 80 -3.20 -9.41 10.36
CA ASN A 80 -1.91 -8.95 9.86
C ASN A 80 -0.90 -8.67 11.00
N GLU A 81 -1.35 -8.09 12.10
CA GLU A 81 -0.50 -7.87 13.27
C GLU A 81 -0.01 -9.20 13.88
N GLU A 82 -0.90 -10.17 14.06
CA GLU A 82 -0.52 -11.49 14.60
C GLU A 82 0.37 -12.26 13.62
N PHE A 83 0.14 -12.15 12.31
CA PHE A 83 1.02 -12.72 11.29
C PHE A 83 2.44 -12.16 11.39
N GLN A 84 2.59 -10.84 11.45
CA GLN A 84 3.91 -10.21 11.57
C GLN A 84 4.65 -10.65 12.84
N LYS A 85 3.94 -10.75 13.97
CA LYS A 85 4.53 -11.24 15.23
C LYS A 85 5.01 -12.69 15.12
N ALA A 86 4.16 -13.58 14.62
CA ALA A 86 4.48 -15.01 14.51
C ALA A 86 5.61 -15.28 13.50
N MET A 87 5.63 -14.53 12.38
CA MET A 87 6.66 -14.72 11.35
C MET A 87 8.01 -14.11 11.71
N LYS A 88 8.09 -13.25 12.73
CA LYS A 88 9.34 -12.63 13.16
C LYS A 88 10.38 -13.70 13.53
N ASP A 89 10.01 -14.66 14.36
CA ASP A 89 10.93 -15.72 14.80
C ASP A 89 11.41 -16.59 13.63
N TYR A 90 10.57 -16.83 12.63
CA TYR A 90 10.97 -17.49 11.40
C TYR A 90 12.00 -16.67 10.61
N PHE A 91 11.78 -15.39 10.43
CA PHE A 91 12.72 -14.51 9.71
C PHE A 91 14.05 -14.33 10.46
N GLU A 92 14.04 -14.40 11.78
CA GLU A 92 15.24 -14.38 12.62
C GLU A 92 15.95 -15.75 12.72
N GLY A 93 15.35 -16.81 12.15
CA GLY A 93 15.92 -18.16 12.18
C GLY A 93 15.72 -18.92 13.50
N ASN A 94 14.80 -18.46 14.36
CA ASN A 94 14.53 -19.05 15.67
C ASN A 94 13.54 -20.23 15.61
N CYS A 95 12.74 -20.33 14.55
CA CYS A 95 11.84 -21.46 14.31
C CYS A 95 11.70 -21.75 12.81
N ASP A 96 11.10 -22.88 12.46
CA ASP A 96 10.75 -23.20 11.07
C ASP A 96 9.43 -22.50 10.65
N LYS A 97 9.17 -22.51 9.34
CA LYS A 97 7.99 -21.88 8.75
C LYS A 97 6.69 -22.48 9.28
N ASP A 98 6.63 -23.80 9.43
CA ASP A 98 5.40 -24.48 9.85
C ASP A 98 5.06 -24.14 11.29
N THR A 99 6.04 -24.07 12.17
CA THR A 99 5.90 -23.61 13.55
C THR A 99 5.39 -22.16 13.60
N ALA A 100 5.92 -21.26 12.76
CA ALA A 100 5.46 -19.88 12.71
C ALA A 100 4.01 -19.77 12.24
N ILE A 101 3.60 -20.56 11.23
CA ILE A 101 2.22 -20.60 10.74
C ILE A 101 1.26 -21.11 11.82
N GLU A 102 1.62 -22.18 12.52
CA GLU A 102 0.80 -22.69 13.61
C GLU A 102 0.68 -21.69 14.79
N THR A 103 1.75 -20.98 15.09
CA THR A 103 1.73 -19.91 16.08
C THR A 103 0.78 -18.78 15.66
N PHE A 104 0.83 -18.36 14.40
CA PHE A 104 -0.09 -17.39 13.83
C PHE A 104 -1.54 -17.83 13.95
N LYS A 105 -1.88 -19.06 13.50
CA LYS A 105 -3.25 -19.58 13.57
C LYS A 105 -3.79 -19.57 14.99
N LYS A 106 -3.01 -20.06 15.96
CA LYS A 106 -3.39 -20.06 17.38
C LYS A 106 -3.65 -18.65 17.91
N ALA A 107 -2.77 -17.71 17.60
CA ALA A 107 -2.91 -16.33 18.04
C ALA A 107 -4.18 -15.65 17.46
N VAL A 108 -4.52 -15.94 16.19
CA VAL A 108 -5.75 -15.41 15.56
C VAL A 108 -7.00 -16.00 16.21
N ILE A 109 -7.06 -17.31 16.42
CA ILE A 109 -8.21 -17.98 17.07
C ILE A 109 -8.39 -17.50 18.53
N GLU A 110 -7.29 -17.32 19.25
CA GLU A 110 -7.33 -16.78 20.61
C GLU A 110 -7.87 -15.35 20.66
N LYS A 111 -7.43 -14.50 19.71
CA LYS A 111 -7.85 -13.10 19.62
C LYS A 111 -9.28 -12.95 19.09
N TYR A 112 -9.69 -13.83 18.20
CA TYR A 112 -10.97 -13.81 17.51
C TYR A 112 -11.66 -15.19 17.56
N PRO A 113 -12.33 -15.55 18.67
CA PRO A 113 -12.92 -16.87 18.84
C PRO A 113 -14.00 -17.24 17.81
N ASP A 114 -14.55 -16.26 17.12
CA ASP A 114 -15.55 -16.46 16.05
C ASP A 114 -14.93 -16.92 14.71
N ILE A 115 -13.61 -16.85 14.59
CA ILE A 115 -12.88 -17.36 13.42
C ILE A 115 -12.57 -18.86 13.67
N SER A 116 -12.99 -19.70 12.73
CA SER A 116 -12.63 -21.13 12.69
C SER A 116 -11.60 -21.42 11.60
N GLU A 117 -10.84 -22.47 11.77
CA GLU A 117 -9.91 -22.95 10.73
C GLU A 117 -10.65 -23.41 9.46
#